data_a487f2b3bf02211c3ab6e0251bf0fde8
#
_entry.id   a487f2b3bf02211c3ab6e0251bf0fde8
#
_cell.length_a   1.000
_cell.length_b   1.000
_cell.length_c   1.000
_cell.angle_alpha   90.00
_cell.angle_beta   90.00
_cell.angle_gamma   90.00
#
_symmetry.space_group_name_H-M   'P 1'
#
loop_
_entity.id
_entity.type
_entity.pdbx_description
1 polymer ?
#
loop_
_entity_poly.entity_id
_entity_poly.type
_entity_poly.pdbx_seq_one_letter_code
_entity_poly.pdbx_strand_id
1 'polypeptide(L)'
;MPIAQITATDLVHTAFESLFNEELYEAVVDFIVAMLRETREVYENKESIQVLYNELVLVTPKIGSLGTDPDTFRGIVRLYAEAGEAWVVLIAHRPVDYRFLVQTIAECTQYHEDLDVTKITFNFWYELTQLITVEKHKTARETFTDIYAGLVDTMIMHLHYPDGNDRSDIFSGDRVAEDKFRDFRHEMGDVIKDCCRVVGGAKCLFKAYTAVHNVLQQQARGEPIRWQNIEAPLFSMRMMAREVDTEENEVVPEVMKLLVQLPEHDKIRYAATLVLGRYTEWTANHPEYLEFQLNYISSGFENSSKDVISAAAQALKHFCQDCKKV
;
A
#
# COMPACT_ATOMS: atom_id res chain seq x y z
N MET A 1 -33.15 5.83 17.18
CA MET A 1 -32.88 5.50 18.59
C MET A 1 -31.40 5.83 18.84
N PRO A 2 -31.02 6.51 19.92
CA PRO A 2 -29.64 6.83 20.21
C PRO A 2 -28.78 5.57 20.34
N ILE A 3 -27.52 5.60 19.85
CA ILE A 3 -26.62 4.44 19.87
C ILE A 3 -26.43 3.86 21.30
N ALA A 4 -26.36 4.72 22.31
CA ALA A 4 -26.24 4.30 23.72
C ALA A 4 -27.40 3.42 24.20
N GLN A 5 -28.62 3.60 23.68
CA GLN A 5 -29.75 2.73 23.98
C GLN A 5 -29.66 1.38 23.31
N ILE A 6 -29.08 1.32 22.10
CA ILE A 6 -28.88 0.07 21.36
C ILE A 6 -27.80 -0.75 22.06
N THR A 7 -26.66 -0.12 22.39
CA THR A 7 -25.51 -0.80 23.00
C THR A 7 -25.73 -1.21 24.46
N ALA A 8 -26.79 -0.70 25.10
CA ALA A 8 -27.23 -1.15 26.44
C ALA A 8 -28.08 -2.44 26.41
N THR A 9 -28.37 -2.99 25.24
CA THR A 9 -29.18 -4.20 25.06
C THR A 9 -28.35 -5.35 24.47
N ASP A 10 -28.87 -6.58 24.54
CA ASP A 10 -28.27 -7.77 23.95
C ASP A 10 -28.32 -7.76 22.38
N LEU A 11 -28.97 -6.74 21.79
CA LEU A 11 -29.11 -6.62 20.34
C LEU A 11 -27.77 -6.56 19.62
N VAL A 12 -26.77 -5.87 20.19
CA VAL A 12 -25.42 -5.77 19.61
C VAL A 12 -24.79 -7.15 19.55
N HIS A 13 -24.76 -7.87 20.66
CA HIS A 13 -24.22 -9.24 20.70
C HIS A 13 -24.95 -10.16 19.72
N THR A 14 -26.29 -10.11 19.71
CA THR A 14 -27.12 -10.89 18.76
C THR A 14 -26.79 -10.57 17.30
N ALA A 15 -26.55 -9.28 16.98
CA ALA A 15 -26.15 -8.87 15.63
C ALA A 15 -24.79 -9.48 15.23
N PHE A 16 -23.78 -9.40 16.11
CA PHE A 16 -22.46 -9.99 15.81
C PHE A 16 -22.51 -11.53 15.67
N GLU A 17 -23.31 -12.23 16.49
CA GLU A 17 -23.52 -13.68 16.32
C GLU A 17 -24.30 -14.00 15.02
N SER A 18 -25.16 -13.10 14.56
CA SER A 18 -25.93 -13.26 13.30
C SER A 18 -25.08 -13.08 12.04
N LEU A 19 -23.83 -12.59 12.12
CA LEU A 19 -22.89 -12.60 11.01
C LEU A 19 -22.63 -14.02 10.46
N PHE A 20 -22.84 -15.05 11.26
CA PHE A 20 -22.64 -16.45 10.86
C PHE A 20 -23.91 -17.08 10.23
N ASN A 21 -24.97 -16.30 10.03
CA ASN A 21 -26.17 -16.69 9.30
C ASN A 21 -26.11 -16.12 7.88
N GLU A 22 -25.94 -16.98 6.89
CA GLU A 22 -25.80 -16.61 5.48
C GLU A 22 -26.97 -15.73 4.97
N GLU A 23 -28.22 -16.04 5.37
CA GLU A 23 -29.39 -15.28 4.94
C GLU A 23 -29.45 -13.86 5.51
N LEU A 24 -28.81 -13.62 6.65
CA LEU A 24 -28.82 -12.34 7.35
C LEU A 24 -27.54 -11.52 7.18
N TYR A 25 -26.49 -12.12 6.63
CA TYR A 25 -25.13 -11.59 6.62
C TYR A 25 -25.05 -10.14 6.16
N GLU A 26 -25.54 -9.83 4.95
CA GLU A 26 -25.46 -8.46 4.40
C GLU A 26 -26.22 -7.44 5.26
N ALA A 27 -27.46 -7.79 5.68
CA ALA A 27 -28.26 -6.89 6.50
C ALA A 27 -27.61 -6.62 7.86
N VAL A 28 -26.97 -7.64 8.44
CA VAL A 28 -26.25 -7.52 9.71
C VAL A 28 -24.98 -6.70 9.56
N VAL A 29 -24.19 -6.90 8.49
CA VAL A 29 -23.03 -6.06 8.19
C VAL A 29 -23.46 -4.60 8.07
N ASP A 30 -24.51 -4.31 7.31
CA ASP A 30 -25.01 -2.93 7.15
C ASP A 30 -25.48 -2.32 8.47
N PHE A 31 -26.12 -3.11 9.32
CA PHE A 31 -26.56 -2.67 10.64
C PHE A 31 -25.38 -2.35 11.55
N ILE A 32 -24.36 -3.22 11.61
CA ILE A 32 -23.16 -2.98 12.44
C ILE A 32 -22.38 -1.76 11.91
N VAL A 33 -22.19 -1.64 10.60
CA VAL A 33 -21.56 -0.48 9.97
C VAL A 33 -22.29 0.82 10.33
N ALA A 34 -23.63 0.81 10.33
CA ALA A 34 -24.40 1.97 10.74
C ALA A 34 -24.17 2.31 12.23
N MET A 35 -24.11 1.32 13.10
CA MET A 35 -23.79 1.54 14.52
C MET A 35 -22.39 2.13 14.71
N LEU A 36 -21.39 1.62 13.99
CA LEU A 36 -20.03 2.16 14.05
C LEU A 36 -19.97 3.63 13.62
N ARG A 37 -20.68 4.00 12.55
CA ARG A 37 -20.78 5.40 12.08
C ARG A 37 -21.38 6.35 13.11
N GLU A 38 -22.38 5.91 13.86
CA GLU A 38 -23.01 6.70 14.91
C GLU A 38 -22.07 6.99 16.09
N THR A 39 -20.92 6.30 16.18
CA THR A 39 -19.94 6.50 17.25
C THR A 39 -18.78 7.43 16.88
N ARG A 40 -18.81 8.10 15.73
CA ARG A 40 -17.72 9.00 15.26
C ARG A 40 -17.42 10.14 16.24
N GLU A 41 -18.42 10.62 16.97
CA GLU A 41 -18.22 11.55 18.09
C GLU A 41 -17.70 10.77 19.32
N VAL A 42 -16.41 10.39 19.23
CA VAL A 42 -15.79 9.39 20.12
C VAL A 42 -15.83 9.75 21.61
N TYR A 43 -15.80 11.03 21.94
CA TYR A 43 -15.83 11.48 23.34
C TYR A 43 -17.22 11.38 23.98
N GLU A 44 -18.26 11.45 23.15
CA GLU A 44 -19.66 11.32 23.57
C GLU A 44 -20.10 9.86 23.66
N ASN A 45 -19.44 8.96 22.90
CA ASN A 45 -19.87 7.58 22.69
C ASN A 45 -18.94 6.53 23.32
N LYS A 46 -18.14 6.87 24.33
CA LYS A 46 -17.09 5.99 24.89
C LYS A 46 -17.59 4.60 25.33
N GLU A 47 -18.75 4.56 25.99
CA GLU A 47 -19.34 3.30 26.47
C GLU A 47 -19.79 2.43 25.28
N SER A 48 -20.47 3.04 24.31
CA SER A 48 -20.92 2.34 23.10
C SER A 48 -19.73 1.81 22.28
N ILE A 49 -18.67 2.60 22.16
CA ILE A 49 -17.43 2.19 21.48
C ILE A 49 -16.81 0.98 22.18
N GLN A 50 -16.77 0.98 23.51
CA GLN A 50 -16.20 -0.15 24.27
C GLN A 50 -17.00 -1.43 24.02
N VAL A 51 -18.33 -1.37 23.97
CA VAL A 51 -19.19 -2.52 23.68
C VAL A 51 -18.91 -3.04 22.27
N LEU A 52 -18.96 -2.16 21.26
CA LEU A 52 -18.73 -2.53 19.86
C LEU A 52 -17.30 -3.08 19.64
N TYR A 53 -16.29 -2.47 20.25
CA TYR A 53 -14.91 -2.94 20.16
C TYR A 53 -14.73 -4.33 20.77
N ASN A 54 -15.36 -4.60 21.93
CA ASN A 54 -15.32 -5.92 22.56
C ASN A 54 -15.94 -6.99 21.64
N GLU A 55 -17.07 -6.70 21.01
CA GLU A 55 -17.70 -7.63 20.07
C GLU A 55 -16.81 -7.88 18.82
N LEU A 56 -16.17 -6.83 18.26
CA LEU A 56 -15.22 -6.99 17.18
C LEU A 56 -14.05 -7.92 17.57
N VAL A 57 -13.50 -7.74 18.77
CA VAL A 57 -12.43 -8.62 19.29
C VAL A 57 -12.90 -10.05 19.45
N LEU A 58 -14.13 -10.25 19.96
CA LEU A 58 -14.70 -11.59 20.17
C LEU A 58 -15.00 -12.32 18.84
N VAL A 59 -15.44 -11.60 17.82
CA VAL A 59 -15.80 -12.20 16.52
C VAL A 59 -14.60 -12.50 15.65
N THR A 60 -13.51 -11.74 15.75
CA THR A 60 -12.33 -11.85 14.89
C THR A 60 -11.80 -13.28 14.76
N PRO A 61 -11.59 -14.07 15.82
CA PRO A 61 -11.11 -15.44 15.69
C PRO A 61 -12.05 -16.37 14.92
N LYS A 62 -13.33 -16.02 14.85
CA LYS A 62 -14.39 -16.83 14.20
C LYS A 62 -14.54 -16.47 12.72
N ILE A 63 -14.05 -15.32 12.27
CA ILE A 63 -14.25 -14.80 10.90
C ILE A 63 -13.73 -15.75 9.82
N GLY A 64 -12.63 -16.45 10.08
CA GLY A 64 -12.08 -17.43 9.15
C GLY A 64 -13.05 -18.55 8.75
N SER A 65 -14.12 -18.77 9.54
CA SER A 65 -15.18 -19.74 9.22
C SER A 65 -16.22 -19.22 8.23
N LEU A 66 -16.28 -17.91 7.97
CA LEU A 66 -17.27 -17.30 7.06
C LEU A 66 -16.92 -17.52 5.57
N GLY A 67 -15.69 -17.89 5.27
CA GLY A 67 -15.22 -18.06 3.89
C GLY A 67 -14.33 -16.93 3.42
N THR A 68 -13.76 -17.10 2.25
CA THR A 68 -12.82 -16.14 1.63
C THR A 68 -13.35 -15.58 0.31
N ASP A 69 -14.61 -15.86 -0.05
CA ASP A 69 -15.20 -15.31 -1.27
C ASP A 69 -15.29 -13.76 -1.19
N PRO A 70 -15.21 -13.05 -2.33
CA PRO A 70 -15.13 -11.60 -2.35
C PRO A 70 -16.30 -10.88 -1.67
N ASP A 71 -17.52 -11.39 -1.77
CA ASP A 71 -18.70 -10.71 -1.22
C ASP A 71 -18.71 -10.81 0.31
N THR A 72 -18.47 -12.00 0.85
CA THR A 72 -18.33 -12.22 2.29
C THR A 72 -17.16 -11.41 2.85
N PHE A 73 -15.99 -11.45 2.20
CA PHE A 73 -14.81 -10.74 2.68
C PHE A 73 -14.98 -9.22 2.60
N ARG A 74 -15.71 -8.70 1.61
CA ARG A 74 -16.10 -7.29 1.50
C ARG A 74 -16.85 -6.81 2.75
N GLY A 75 -17.80 -7.59 3.25
CA GLY A 75 -18.52 -7.30 4.48
C GLY A 75 -17.58 -7.21 5.68
N ILE A 76 -16.69 -8.18 5.83
CA ILE A 76 -15.69 -8.21 6.91
C ILE A 76 -14.80 -6.98 6.86
N VAL A 77 -14.23 -6.65 5.70
CA VAL A 77 -13.34 -5.48 5.54
C VAL A 77 -14.09 -4.19 5.86
N ARG A 78 -15.34 -4.06 5.44
CA ARG A 78 -16.19 -2.89 5.77
C ARG A 78 -16.36 -2.71 7.28
N LEU A 79 -16.55 -3.78 8.05
CA LEU A 79 -16.69 -3.70 9.51
C LEU A 79 -15.44 -3.10 10.17
N TYR A 80 -14.26 -3.64 9.84
CA TYR A 80 -13.01 -3.19 10.46
C TYR A 80 -12.55 -1.84 9.95
N ALA A 81 -12.67 -1.57 8.66
CA ALA A 81 -12.31 -0.27 8.09
C ALA A 81 -13.20 0.85 8.66
N GLU A 82 -14.52 0.65 8.75
CA GLU A 82 -15.44 1.61 9.33
C GLU A 82 -15.16 1.86 10.82
N ALA A 83 -14.86 0.80 11.59
CA ALA A 83 -14.46 0.95 13.00
C ALA A 83 -13.16 1.76 13.11
N GLY A 84 -12.18 1.46 12.25
CA GLY A 84 -10.91 2.20 12.20
C GLY A 84 -11.10 3.69 11.89
N GLU A 85 -11.90 4.01 10.87
CA GLU A 85 -12.21 5.39 10.49
C GLU A 85 -13.03 6.12 11.56
N ALA A 86 -14.06 5.47 12.10
CA ALA A 86 -14.89 6.07 13.14
C ALA A 86 -14.08 6.41 14.41
N TRP A 87 -13.07 5.59 14.73
CA TRP A 87 -12.31 5.70 15.98
C TRP A 87 -10.85 6.14 15.78
N VAL A 88 -10.50 6.66 14.61
CA VAL A 88 -9.12 7.03 14.25
C VAL A 88 -8.46 7.95 15.28
N VAL A 89 -9.22 8.88 15.88
CA VAL A 89 -8.75 9.78 16.93
C VAL A 89 -8.42 9.01 18.22
N LEU A 90 -9.23 8.03 18.60
CA LEU A 90 -8.95 7.18 19.78
C LEU A 90 -7.74 6.28 19.52
N ILE A 91 -7.61 5.73 18.33
CA ILE A 91 -6.45 4.93 17.89
C ILE A 91 -5.16 5.74 18.06
N ALA A 92 -5.17 7.00 17.61
CA ALA A 92 -4.01 7.88 17.74
C ALA A 92 -3.71 8.27 19.21
N HIS A 93 -4.73 8.41 20.07
CA HIS A 93 -4.55 8.76 21.48
C HIS A 93 -4.22 7.57 22.39
N ARG A 94 -4.72 6.37 22.06
CA ARG A 94 -4.59 5.14 22.86
C ARG A 94 -4.08 3.98 21.97
N PRO A 95 -2.91 4.11 21.35
CA PRO A 95 -2.45 3.19 20.30
C PRO A 95 -2.31 1.75 20.77
N VAL A 96 -1.91 1.53 22.01
CA VAL A 96 -1.74 0.18 22.58
C VAL A 96 -3.09 -0.53 22.72
N ASP A 97 -4.13 0.19 23.15
CA ASP A 97 -5.46 -0.40 23.35
C ASP A 97 -6.13 -0.80 22.04
N TYR A 98 -5.86 -0.05 20.96
CA TYR A 98 -6.45 -0.28 19.64
C TYR A 98 -5.50 -0.96 18.65
N ARG A 99 -4.30 -1.38 19.08
CA ARG A 99 -3.34 -2.04 18.19
C ARG A 99 -3.93 -3.28 17.51
N PHE A 100 -4.76 -4.03 18.21
CA PHE A 100 -5.45 -5.20 17.64
C PHE A 100 -6.30 -4.82 16.43
N LEU A 101 -7.10 -3.73 16.51
CA LEU A 101 -7.91 -3.25 15.39
C LEU A 101 -7.05 -2.86 14.18
N VAL A 102 -5.98 -2.10 14.41
CA VAL A 102 -5.06 -1.68 13.34
C VAL A 102 -4.39 -2.88 12.68
N GLN A 103 -3.98 -3.87 13.46
CA GLN A 103 -3.43 -5.12 12.97
C GLN A 103 -4.45 -5.90 12.11
N THR A 104 -5.70 -6.01 12.58
CA THR A 104 -6.77 -6.68 11.82
C THR A 104 -7.05 -5.97 10.49
N ILE A 105 -7.05 -4.62 10.47
CA ILE A 105 -7.20 -3.86 9.21
C ILE A 105 -6.01 -4.12 8.26
N ALA A 106 -4.79 -4.25 8.79
CA ALA A 106 -3.63 -4.62 7.98
C ALA A 106 -3.78 -6.03 7.37
N GLU A 107 -4.31 -6.99 8.12
CA GLU A 107 -4.65 -8.33 7.61
C GLU A 107 -5.75 -8.27 6.54
N CYS A 108 -6.79 -7.47 6.74
CA CYS A 108 -7.80 -7.21 5.72
C CYS A 108 -7.19 -6.63 4.43
N THR A 109 -6.19 -5.75 4.56
CA THR A 109 -5.50 -5.13 3.43
C THR A 109 -4.69 -6.15 2.60
N GLN A 110 -4.34 -7.31 3.16
CA GLN A 110 -3.63 -8.39 2.45
C GLN A 110 -4.52 -9.18 1.48
N TYR A 111 -5.84 -9.00 1.52
CA TYR A 111 -6.76 -9.70 0.64
C TYR A 111 -6.44 -9.40 -0.84
N HIS A 112 -6.34 -10.45 -1.68
CA HIS A 112 -5.83 -10.34 -3.05
C HIS A 112 -6.78 -10.88 -4.13
N GLU A 113 -7.87 -11.54 -3.74
CA GLU A 113 -8.84 -12.09 -4.69
C GLU A 113 -9.66 -10.99 -5.39
N ASP A 114 -9.92 -9.88 -4.70
CA ASP A 114 -10.59 -8.71 -5.26
C ASP A 114 -9.96 -7.42 -4.71
N LEU A 115 -9.27 -6.69 -5.57
CA LEU A 115 -8.58 -5.45 -5.19
C LEU A 115 -9.53 -4.31 -4.81
N ASP A 116 -10.78 -4.32 -5.28
CA ASP A 116 -11.78 -3.34 -4.83
C ASP A 116 -12.15 -3.53 -3.34
N VAL A 117 -12.03 -4.76 -2.84
CA VAL A 117 -12.20 -5.06 -1.41
C VAL A 117 -11.02 -4.51 -0.61
N THR A 118 -9.80 -4.75 -1.06
CA THR A 118 -8.58 -4.22 -0.43
C THR A 118 -8.62 -2.70 -0.33
N LYS A 119 -9.08 -2.02 -1.37
CA LYS A 119 -9.19 -0.57 -1.46
C LYS A 119 -10.07 0.06 -0.36
N ILE A 120 -11.01 -0.67 0.20
CA ILE A 120 -11.86 -0.19 1.30
C ILE A 120 -11.02 0.28 2.50
N THR A 121 -9.82 -0.31 2.70
CA THR A 121 -8.94 0.05 3.81
C THR A 121 -8.10 1.30 3.58
N PHE A 122 -8.00 1.82 2.35
CA PHE A 122 -7.03 2.88 2.00
C PHE A 122 -7.33 4.21 2.68
N ASN A 123 -8.61 4.55 2.83
CA ASN A 123 -8.99 5.77 3.53
C ASN A 123 -8.59 5.73 5.01
N PHE A 124 -8.75 4.58 5.68
CA PHE A 124 -8.28 4.41 7.05
C PHE A 124 -6.77 4.66 7.18
N TRP A 125 -5.93 4.10 6.27
CA TRP A 125 -4.48 4.31 6.29
C TRP A 125 -4.11 5.78 6.10
N TYR A 126 -4.79 6.46 5.17
CA TYR A 126 -4.61 7.89 4.97
C TYR A 126 -4.95 8.69 6.22
N GLU A 127 -6.14 8.52 6.80
CA GLU A 127 -6.59 9.28 7.97
C GLU A 127 -5.70 9.02 9.20
N LEU A 128 -5.33 7.76 9.45
CA LEU A 128 -4.44 7.42 10.55
C LEU A 128 -3.06 8.07 10.37
N THR A 129 -2.50 8.03 9.16
CA THR A 129 -1.21 8.65 8.86
C THR A 129 -1.22 10.14 9.13
N GLN A 130 -2.28 10.86 8.71
CA GLN A 130 -2.38 12.31 8.97
C GLN A 130 -2.31 12.63 10.48
N LEU A 131 -2.85 11.77 11.32
CA LEU A 131 -2.83 11.97 12.77
C LEU A 131 -1.49 11.59 13.40
N ILE A 132 -0.96 10.40 13.09
CA ILE A 132 0.22 9.86 13.81
C ILE A 132 1.55 10.46 13.36
N THR A 133 1.59 11.15 12.22
CA THR A 133 2.78 11.90 11.76
C THR A 133 2.96 13.22 12.48
N VAL A 134 1.95 13.72 13.19
CA VAL A 134 2.07 14.91 14.05
C VAL A 134 2.84 14.54 15.32
N GLU A 135 3.75 15.42 15.77
CA GLU A 135 4.62 15.16 16.93
C GLU A 135 3.85 14.80 18.22
N LYS A 136 2.69 15.39 18.42
CA LYS A 136 1.78 15.08 19.55
C LYS A 136 1.44 13.58 19.65
N HIS A 137 1.46 12.83 18.54
CA HIS A 137 1.12 11.41 18.47
C HIS A 137 2.34 10.51 18.20
N LYS A 138 3.54 10.94 18.57
CA LYS A 138 4.79 10.18 18.38
C LYS A 138 4.68 8.73 18.91
N THR A 139 4.09 8.54 20.08
CA THR A 139 3.88 7.19 20.64
C THR A 139 3.04 6.30 19.73
N ALA A 140 1.98 6.83 19.11
CA ALA A 140 1.17 6.08 18.17
C ALA A 140 1.97 5.71 16.92
N ARG A 141 2.74 6.65 16.37
CA ARG A 141 3.64 6.40 15.26
C ARG A 141 4.63 5.28 15.58
N GLU A 142 5.27 5.32 16.74
CA GLU A 142 6.20 4.27 17.18
C GLU A 142 5.50 2.92 17.37
N THR A 143 4.27 2.92 17.94
CA THR A 143 3.48 1.71 18.16
C THR A 143 3.07 1.01 16.86
N PHE A 144 2.84 1.75 15.78
CA PHE A 144 2.37 1.21 14.51
C PHE A 144 3.44 1.10 13.43
N THR A 145 4.69 1.50 13.69
CA THR A 145 5.77 1.48 12.71
C THR A 145 5.98 0.11 12.05
N ASP A 146 5.90 -0.97 12.81
CA ASP A 146 6.05 -2.34 12.29
C ASP A 146 4.87 -2.77 11.42
N ILE A 147 3.64 -2.37 11.77
CA ILE A 147 2.45 -2.61 10.96
C ILE A 147 2.58 -1.90 9.62
N TYR A 148 2.96 -0.62 9.62
CA TYR A 148 3.20 0.15 8.39
C TYR A 148 4.37 -0.42 7.57
N ALA A 149 5.40 -0.94 8.22
CA ALA A 149 6.48 -1.63 7.51
C ALA A 149 5.99 -2.91 6.82
N GLY A 150 5.11 -3.69 7.45
CA GLY A 150 4.43 -4.83 6.82
C GLY A 150 3.51 -4.41 5.67
N LEU A 151 2.82 -3.26 5.82
CA LEU A 151 1.94 -2.73 4.79
C LEU A 151 2.70 -2.38 3.49
N VAL A 152 3.98 -1.95 3.57
CA VAL A 152 4.82 -1.76 2.37
C VAL A 152 4.95 -3.06 1.58
N ASP A 153 5.21 -4.19 2.24
CA ASP A 153 5.34 -5.49 1.59
C ASP A 153 4.01 -5.91 0.95
N THR A 154 2.90 -5.69 1.66
CA THR A 154 1.54 -5.93 1.16
C THR A 154 1.24 -5.11 -0.09
N MET A 155 1.57 -3.81 -0.09
CA MET A 155 1.36 -2.97 -1.26
C MET A 155 2.23 -3.42 -2.44
N ILE A 156 3.49 -3.76 -2.23
CA ILE A 156 4.36 -4.29 -3.29
C ILE A 156 3.77 -5.59 -3.87
N MET A 157 3.22 -6.46 -3.03
CA MET A 157 2.54 -7.68 -3.49
C MET A 157 1.35 -7.36 -4.40
N HIS A 158 0.49 -6.43 -4.02
CA HIS A 158 -0.67 -6.03 -4.82
C HIS A 158 -0.31 -5.28 -6.11
N LEU A 159 0.88 -4.68 -6.19
CA LEU A 159 1.36 -3.98 -7.38
C LEU A 159 1.72 -4.93 -8.53
N HIS A 160 1.86 -6.25 -8.28
CA HIS A 160 2.21 -7.21 -9.33
C HIS A 160 1.12 -7.24 -10.40
N TYR A 161 1.57 -7.19 -11.65
CA TYR A 161 0.69 -7.45 -12.78
C TYR A 161 0.16 -8.88 -12.69
N PRO A 162 -1.09 -9.11 -13.15
CA PRO A 162 -1.63 -10.47 -13.22
C PRO A 162 -0.74 -11.42 -14.01
N ASP A 163 -0.84 -12.70 -13.68
CA ASP A 163 -0.15 -13.75 -14.42
C ASP A 163 -0.71 -13.84 -15.84
N GLY A 164 0.12 -13.57 -16.82
CA GLY A 164 -0.23 -13.65 -18.24
C GLY A 164 0.99 -14.00 -19.08
N ASN A 165 0.77 -14.44 -20.32
CA ASN A 165 1.84 -14.76 -21.27
C ASN A 165 2.66 -13.51 -21.57
N ASP A 166 3.95 -13.68 -21.54
CA ASP A 166 5.07 -12.72 -21.50
C ASP A 166 5.08 -11.59 -22.53
N ARG A 167 4.14 -11.43 -23.43
CA ARG A 167 4.52 -10.65 -24.63
C ARG A 167 3.66 -9.51 -25.09
N SER A 168 2.46 -9.25 -24.65
CA SER A 168 1.81 -8.01 -25.11
C SER A 168 0.45 -7.68 -24.51
N ASP A 169 -0.28 -8.66 -23.99
CA ASP A 169 -1.66 -8.40 -23.58
C ASP A 169 -2.00 -9.08 -22.25
N ILE A 170 -1.51 -8.48 -21.17
CA ILE A 170 -1.71 -8.97 -19.79
C ILE A 170 -3.20 -9.02 -19.46
N PHE A 171 -4.01 -8.15 -20.07
CA PHE A 171 -5.43 -8.02 -19.83
C PHE A 171 -6.28 -8.59 -20.98
N SER A 172 -5.68 -9.35 -21.93
CA SER A 172 -6.38 -9.99 -23.06
C SER A 172 -7.22 -9.02 -23.91
N GLY A 173 -6.77 -7.77 -24.07
CA GLY A 173 -7.47 -6.72 -24.84
C GLY A 173 -8.51 -5.95 -24.02
N ASP A 174 -8.74 -6.31 -22.76
CA ASP A 174 -9.65 -5.58 -21.89
C ASP A 174 -9.00 -4.29 -21.36
N ARG A 175 -9.22 -3.20 -22.10
CA ARG A 175 -8.71 -1.87 -21.74
C ARG A 175 -9.31 -1.33 -20.46
N VAL A 176 -10.55 -1.71 -20.13
CA VAL A 176 -11.21 -1.24 -18.91
C VAL A 176 -10.52 -1.85 -17.69
N ALA A 177 -10.23 -3.16 -17.74
CA ALA A 177 -9.47 -3.83 -16.69
C ALA A 177 -8.05 -3.27 -16.55
N GLU A 178 -7.37 -2.97 -17.68
CA GLU A 178 -6.05 -2.37 -17.68
C GLU A 178 -6.06 -0.98 -17.03
N ASP A 179 -6.99 -0.10 -17.43
CA ASP A 179 -7.13 1.25 -16.88
C ASP A 179 -7.48 1.20 -15.38
N LYS A 180 -8.41 0.33 -14.98
CA LYS A 180 -8.78 0.11 -13.58
C LYS A 180 -7.59 -0.34 -12.74
N PHE A 181 -6.80 -1.29 -13.24
CA PHE A 181 -5.61 -1.77 -12.53
C PHE A 181 -4.53 -0.69 -12.43
N ARG A 182 -4.34 0.11 -13.48
CA ARG A 182 -3.42 1.25 -13.46
C ARG A 182 -3.82 2.28 -12.41
N ASP A 183 -5.09 2.64 -12.34
CA ASP A 183 -5.59 3.60 -11.36
C ASP A 183 -5.43 3.04 -9.93
N PHE A 184 -5.76 1.78 -9.73
CA PHE A 184 -5.53 1.10 -8.46
C PHE A 184 -4.05 1.10 -8.03
N ARG A 185 -3.10 0.86 -8.96
CA ARG A 185 -1.66 0.96 -8.66
C ARG A 185 -1.25 2.36 -8.18
N HIS A 186 -1.85 3.41 -8.70
CA HIS A 186 -1.59 4.78 -8.23
C HIS A 186 -2.14 4.99 -6.82
N GLU A 187 -3.32 4.50 -6.50
CA GLU A 187 -3.88 4.57 -5.15
C GLU A 187 -3.03 3.78 -4.14
N MET A 188 -2.55 2.59 -4.49
CA MET A 188 -1.57 1.85 -3.69
C MET A 188 -0.26 2.64 -3.50
N GLY A 189 0.16 3.36 -4.53
CA GLY A 189 1.32 4.26 -4.45
C GLY A 189 1.14 5.36 -3.41
N ASP A 190 -0.07 5.87 -3.22
CA ASP A 190 -0.36 6.86 -2.18
C ASP A 190 -0.28 6.24 -0.77
N VAL A 191 -0.79 5.02 -0.58
CA VAL A 191 -0.60 4.27 0.68
C VAL A 191 0.89 4.03 0.97
N ILE A 192 1.70 3.72 -0.05
CA ILE A 192 3.16 3.57 0.10
C ILE A 192 3.81 4.88 0.59
N LYS A 193 3.41 6.03 0.07
CA LYS A 193 3.90 7.34 0.55
C LYS A 193 3.52 7.57 2.02
N ASP A 194 2.31 7.20 2.40
CA ASP A 194 1.88 7.25 3.79
C ASP A 194 2.75 6.35 4.68
N CYS A 195 3.08 5.12 4.22
CA CYS A 195 4.02 4.26 4.91
C CYS A 195 5.40 4.92 5.08
N CYS A 196 5.91 5.60 4.05
CA CYS A 196 7.19 6.30 4.12
C CYS A 196 7.18 7.41 5.19
N ARG A 197 6.08 8.12 5.37
CA ARG A 197 5.95 9.17 6.40
C ARG A 197 5.98 8.61 7.82
N VAL A 198 5.53 7.38 8.02
CA VAL A 198 5.51 6.70 9.33
C VAL A 198 6.81 5.97 9.61
N VAL A 199 7.29 5.18 8.65
CA VAL A 199 8.45 4.27 8.80
C VAL A 199 9.78 4.99 8.49
N GLY A 200 9.73 5.94 7.58
CA GLY A 200 10.89 6.62 6.98
C GLY A 200 11.16 6.14 5.55
N GLY A 201 11.38 7.11 4.63
CA GLY A 201 11.53 6.85 3.20
C GLY A 201 12.66 5.87 2.87
N ALA A 202 13.84 6.05 3.46
CA ALA A 202 14.99 5.16 3.23
C ALA A 202 14.71 3.70 3.65
N LYS A 203 14.03 3.48 4.78
CA LYS A 203 13.67 2.14 5.24
C LYS A 203 12.66 1.45 4.30
N CYS A 204 11.65 2.18 3.82
CA CYS A 204 10.70 1.66 2.84
C CYS A 204 11.40 1.36 1.52
N LEU A 205 12.28 2.24 1.06
CA LEU A 205 13.07 2.04 -0.15
C LEU A 205 13.97 0.80 -0.03
N PHE A 206 14.59 0.59 1.13
CA PHE A 206 15.41 -0.60 1.38
C PHE A 206 14.62 -1.91 1.28
N LYS A 207 13.32 -1.92 1.68
CA LYS A 207 12.46 -3.10 1.49
C LYS A 207 12.25 -3.40 0.00
N ALA A 208 11.93 -2.40 -0.80
CA ALA A 208 11.77 -2.55 -2.24
C ALA A 208 13.08 -2.98 -2.93
N TYR A 209 14.22 -2.39 -2.53
CA TYR A 209 15.56 -2.81 -2.94
C TYR A 209 15.80 -4.29 -2.64
N THR A 210 15.53 -4.70 -1.41
CA THR A 210 15.73 -6.09 -0.97
C THR A 210 14.87 -7.07 -1.78
N ALA A 211 13.63 -6.69 -2.10
CA ALA A 211 12.75 -7.50 -2.94
C ALA A 211 13.37 -7.78 -4.31
N VAL A 212 13.86 -6.74 -5.02
CA VAL A 212 14.53 -6.90 -6.32
C VAL A 212 15.83 -7.68 -6.19
N HIS A 213 16.65 -7.36 -5.18
CA HIS A 213 17.94 -8.02 -4.94
C HIS A 213 17.77 -9.53 -4.75
N ASN A 214 16.76 -9.96 -3.98
CA ASN A 214 16.45 -11.37 -3.77
C ASN A 214 16.07 -12.07 -5.09
N VAL A 215 15.28 -11.44 -5.95
CA VAL A 215 14.93 -11.99 -7.27
C VAL A 215 16.18 -12.14 -8.16
N LEU A 216 17.08 -11.16 -8.17
CA LEU A 216 18.34 -11.26 -8.92
C LEU A 216 19.25 -12.38 -8.38
N GLN A 217 19.26 -12.59 -7.06
CA GLN A 217 19.98 -13.73 -6.48
C GLN A 217 19.38 -15.07 -6.89
N GLN A 218 18.05 -15.20 -6.99
CA GLN A 218 17.38 -16.39 -7.51
C GLN A 218 17.79 -16.65 -8.95
N GLN A 219 17.78 -15.61 -9.80
CA GLN A 219 18.24 -15.70 -11.18
C GLN A 219 19.71 -16.17 -11.28
N ALA A 220 20.59 -15.65 -10.44
CA ALA A 220 21.99 -16.05 -10.40
C ALA A 220 22.19 -17.53 -10.01
N ARG A 221 21.23 -18.13 -9.31
CA ARG A 221 21.20 -19.58 -8.98
C ARG A 221 20.58 -20.42 -10.10
N GLY A 222 20.14 -19.80 -11.20
CA GLY A 222 19.49 -20.49 -12.33
C GLY A 222 18.01 -20.77 -12.10
N GLU A 223 17.38 -20.16 -11.09
CA GLU A 223 15.94 -20.25 -10.87
C GLU A 223 15.19 -19.36 -11.87
N PRO A 224 14.03 -19.79 -12.38
CA PRO A 224 13.22 -18.97 -13.28
C PRO A 224 12.67 -17.77 -12.50
N ILE A 225 12.83 -16.58 -13.07
CA ILE A 225 12.28 -15.35 -12.50
C ILE A 225 11.18 -14.80 -13.40
N ARG A 226 10.27 -14.06 -12.79
CA ARG A 226 9.19 -13.34 -13.48
C ARG A 226 9.50 -11.86 -13.48
N TRP A 227 9.29 -11.18 -14.59
CA TRP A 227 9.54 -9.75 -14.70
C TRP A 227 8.68 -8.94 -13.71
N GLN A 228 7.47 -9.40 -13.39
CA GLN A 228 6.58 -8.78 -12.42
C GLN A 228 7.21 -8.66 -11.03
N ASN A 229 8.02 -9.65 -10.62
CA ASN A 229 8.71 -9.66 -9.32
C ASN A 229 9.79 -8.56 -9.22
N ILE A 230 10.21 -8.00 -10.35
CA ILE A 230 11.15 -6.88 -10.42
C ILE A 230 10.38 -5.57 -10.65
N GLU A 231 9.40 -5.56 -11.57
CA GLU A 231 8.69 -4.36 -11.96
C GLU A 231 7.86 -3.77 -10.81
N ALA A 232 7.14 -4.59 -10.04
CA ALA A 232 6.32 -4.13 -8.92
C ALA A 232 7.13 -3.39 -7.83
N PRO A 233 8.27 -3.92 -7.32
CA PRO A 233 9.14 -3.16 -6.45
C PRO A 233 9.71 -1.87 -7.09
N LEU A 234 10.05 -1.88 -8.38
CA LEU A 234 10.51 -0.67 -9.09
C LEU A 234 9.42 0.40 -9.13
N PHE A 235 8.16 0.00 -9.38
CA PHE A 235 7.04 0.92 -9.30
C PHE A 235 6.92 1.54 -7.89
N SER A 236 7.06 0.73 -6.83
CA SER A 236 7.03 1.24 -5.46
C SER A 236 8.18 2.22 -5.18
N MET A 237 9.42 1.93 -5.64
CA MET A 237 10.56 2.85 -5.53
C MET A 237 10.27 4.20 -6.19
N ARG A 238 9.64 4.19 -7.37
CA ARG A 238 9.21 5.41 -8.06
C ARG A 238 8.22 6.22 -7.23
N MET A 239 7.29 5.57 -6.54
CA MET A 239 6.31 6.25 -5.69
C MET A 239 6.93 6.83 -4.42
N MET A 240 7.96 6.18 -3.87
CA MET A 240 8.68 6.61 -2.67
C MET A 240 9.62 7.80 -2.89
N ALA A 241 9.98 8.12 -4.14
CA ALA A 241 11.10 9.02 -4.45
C ALA A 241 11.06 10.39 -3.75
N ARG A 242 9.86 10.96 -3.56
CA ARG A 242 9.69 12.26 -2.88
C ARG A 242 9.67 12.18 -1.35
N GLU A 243 9.57 10.98 -0.81
CA GLU A 243 9.59 10.71 0.63
C GLU A 243 10.99 10.27 1.11
N VAL A 244 11.96 10.17 0.19
CA VAL A 244 13.36 9.88 0.47
C VAL A 244 14.14 11.19 0.48
N ASP A 245 15.01 11.36 1.49
CA ASP A 245 15.85 12.56 1.61
C ASP A 245 16.80 12.66 0.41
N THR A 246 16.96 13.87 -0.11
CA THR A 246 17.89 14.16 -1.22
C THR A 246 19.36 14.02 -0.85
N GLU A 247 19.68 13.96 0.45
CA GLU A 247 21.03 13.70 1.00
C GLU A 247 21.22 12.23 1.43
N GLU A 248 20.27 11.34 1.09
CA GLU A 248 20.36 9.93 1.45
C GLU A 248 21.56 9.26 0.74
N ASN A 249 22.47 8.65 1.51
CA ASN A 249 23.76 8.16 1.03
C ASN A 249 23.98 6.64 1.23
N GLU A 250 23.00 5.91 1.71
CA GLU A 250 23.11 4.47 2.02
C GLU A 250 22.31 3.60 1.05
N VAL A 251 21.04 3.90 0.89
CA VAL A 251 20.10 3.05 0.14
C VAL A 251 19.98 3.48 -1.33
N VAL A 252 19.86 4.79 -1.61
CA VAL A 252 19.72 5.27 -2.98
C VAL A 252 20.93 4.91 -3.85
N PRO A 253 22.19 5.02 -3.37
CA PRO A 253 23.35 4.55 -4.13
C PRO A 253 23.26 3.06 -4.52
N GLU A 254 22.78 2.21 -3.63
CA GLU A 254 22.60 0.78 -3.90
C GLU A 254 21.48 0.53 -4.91
N VAL A 255 20.39 1.29 -4.84
CA VAL A 255 19.33 1.26 -5.86
C VAL A 255 19.89 1.66 -7.22
N MET A 256 20.68 2.72 -7.32
CA MET A 256 21.28 3.16 -8.59
C MET A 256 22.20 2.09 -9.20
N LYS A 257 23.00 1.40 -8.37
CA LYS A 257 23.84 0.26 -8.82
C LYS A 257 22.99 -0.94 -9.26
N LEU A 258 21.87 -1.17 -8.59
CA LEU A 258 20.97 -2.28 -8.91
C LEU A 258 20.32 -2.10 -10.30
N LEU A 259 19.93 -0.87 -10.65
CA LEU A 259 19.21 -0.58 -11.90
C LEU A 259 19.97 -1.00 -13.16
N VAL A 260 21.29 -1.05 -13.14
CA VAL A 260 22.13 -1.50 -14.27
C VAL A 260 22.33 -3.01 -14.36
N GLN A 261 21.96 -3.72 -13.30
CA GLN A 261 22.10 -5.18 -13.24
C GLN A 261 20.79 -5.90 -13.59
N LEU A 262 19.72 -5.13 -13.88
CA LEU A 262 18.42 -5.68 -14.19
C LEU A 262 18.42 -6.45 -15.51
N PRO A 263 17.68 -7.56 -15.60
CA PRO A 263 17.56 -8.33 -16.83
C PRO A 263 16.89 -7.52 -17.94
N GLU A 264 17.26 -7.84 -19.20
CA GLU A 264 16.64 -7.20 -20.35
C GLU A 264 15.18 -7.64 -20.51
N HIS A 265 14.27 -6.69 -20.27
CA HIS A 265 12.85 -6.83 -20.50
C HIS A 265 12.21 -5.45 -20.60
N ASP A 266 11.35 -5.21 -21.59
CA ASP A 266 10.78 -3.87 -21.84
C ASP A 266 10.05 -3.27 -20.64
N LYS A 267 9.26 -4.05 -19.91
CA LYS A 267 8.55 -3.59 -18.73
C LYS A 267 9.49 -3.22 -17.58
N ILE A 268 10.57 -4.00 -17.39
CA ILE A 268 11.61 -3.69 -16.40
C ILE A 268 12.36 -2.43 -16.82
N ARG A 269 12.76 -2.32 -18.07
CA ARG A 269 13.46 -1.16 -18.63
C ARG A 269 12.62 0.12 -18.48
N TYR A 270 11.33 0.03 -18.80
CA TYR A 270 10.37 1.11 -18.62
C TYR A 270 10.30 1.56 -17.14
N ALA A 271 10.08 0.63 -16.22
CA ALA A 271 9.98 0.93 -14.80
C ALA A 271 11.27 1.53 -14.22
N ALA A 272 12.43 0.94 -14.56
CA ALA A 272 13.74 1.43 -14.13
C ALA A 272 14.02 2.86 -14.64
N THR A 273 13.69 3.15 -15.90
CA THR A 273 13.85 4.49 -16.48
C THR A 273 12.98 5.52 -15.74
N LEU A 274 11.76 5.14 -15.36
CA LEU A 274 10.87 6.01 -14.57
C LEU A 274 11.38 6.21 -13.15
N VAL A 275 12.02 5.21 -12.53
CA VAL A 275 12.69 5.39 -11.23
C VAL A 275 13.77 6.45 -11.36
N LEU A 276 14.68 6.34 -12.33
CA LEU A 276 15.73 7.34 -12.56
C LEU A 276 15.15 8.76 -12.70
N GLY A 277 14.08 8.91 -13.51
CA GLY A 277 13.41 10.19 -13.70
C GLY A 277 12.71 10.76 -12.46
N ARG A 278 12.58 10.01 -11.38
CA ARG A 278 12.00 10.47 -10.11
C ARG A 278 13.03 10.83 -9.05
N TYR A 279 14.27 10.33 -9.18
CA TYR A 279 15.36 10.62 -8.26
C TYR A 279 16.30 11.73 -8.76
N THR A 280 15.85 12.58 -9.69
CA THR A 280 16.65 13.68 -10.28
C THR A 280 17.04 14.75 -9.27
N GLU A 281 16.20 15.06 -8.27
CA GLU A 281 16.55 15.97 -7.17
C GLU A 281 17.67 15.38 -6.30
N TRP A 282 17.64 14.08 -6.02
CA TRP A 282 18.74 13.38 -5.36
C TRP A 282 20.01 13.42 -6.21
N THR A 283 19.91 13.17 -7.52
CA THR A 283 21.04 13.20 -8.45
C THR A 283 21.69 14.59 -8.52
N ALA A 284 20.90 15.65 -8.40
CA ALA A 284 21.44 17.03 -8.35
C ALA A 284 22.39 17.26 -7.16
N ASN A 285 22.20 16.52 -6.05
CA ASN A 285 23.09 16.53 -4.89
C ASN A 285 24.21 15.47 -4.98
N HIS A 286 24.13 14.56 -5.96
CA HIS A 286 25.09 13.46 -6.20
C HIS A 286 25.54 13.43 -7.66
N PRO A 287 26.25 14.47 -8.14
CA PRO A 287 26.59 14.66 -9.55
C PRO A 287 27.45 13.53 -10.15
N GLU A 288 28.12 12.75 -9.32
CA GLU A 288 28.89 11.58 -9.72
C GLU A 288 28.05 10.47 -10.40
N TYR A 289 26.73 10.47 -10.17
CA TYR A 289 25.80 9.53 -10.82
C TYR A 289 25.22 10.05 -12.15
N LEU A 290 25.37 11.34 -12.45
CA LEU A 290 24.69 11.99 -13.57
C LEU A 290 25.06 11.38 -14.93
N GLU A 291 26.36 11.21 -15.21
CA GLU A 291 26.85 10.68 -16.50
C GLU A 291 26.30 9.27 -16.75
N PHE A 292 26.37 8.42 -15.74
CA PHE A 292 25.86 7.06 -15.79
C PHE A 292 24.34 7.01 -16.08
N GLN A 293 23.57 7.83 -15.37
CA GLN A 293 22.11 7.88 -15.51
C GLN A 293 21.70 8.43 -16.88
N LEU A 294 22.38 9.47 -17.37
CA LEU A 294 22.13 10.02 -18.70
C LEU A 294 22.46 8.99 -19.81
N ASN A 295 23.54 8.22 -19.67
CA ASN A 295 23.88 7.14 -20.61
C ASN A 295 22.81 6.05 -20.61
N TYR A 296 22.31 5.67 -19.43
CA TYR A 296 21.22 4.69 -19.30
C TYR A 296 19.94 5.19 -19.97
N ILE A 297 19.56 6.46 -19.77
CA ILE A 297 18.36 7.05 -20.38
C ILE A 297 18.54 7.19 -21.89
N SER A 298 19.70 7.63 -22.37
CA SER A 298 19.99 7.81 -23.79
C SER A 298 19.86 6.49 -24.57
N SER A 299 20.35 5.38 -24.01
CA SER A 299 20.18 4.07 -24.65
C SER A 299 18.70 3.62 -24.70
N GLY A 300 17.82 4.20 -23.89
CA GLY A 300 16.37 3.97 -23.96
C GLY A 300 15.72 4.49 -25.24
N PHE A 301 16.32 5.50 -25.91
CA PHE A 301 15.82 6.00 -27.20
C PHE A 301 16.08 5.05 -28.38
N GLU A 302 17.02 4.13 -28.21
CA GLU A 302 17.32 3.09 -29.20
C GLU A 302 16.48 1.82 -29.05
N ASN A 303 15.62 1.78 -28.01
CA ASN A 303 14.76 0.63 -27.74
C ASN A 303 13.62 0.52 -28.75
N SER A 304 13.15 -0.70 -29.02
CA SER A 304 12.02 -0.95 -29.92
C SER A 304 10.66 -0.62 -29.29
N SER A 305 10.57 -0.59 -27.96
CA SER A 305 9.35 -0.31 -27.20
C SER A 305 9.06 1.19 -27.12
N LYS A 306 7.88 1.60 -27.61
CA LYS A 306 7.43 2.99 -27.52
C LYS A 306 7.30 3.48 -26.07
N ASP A 307 6.96 2.57 -25.15
CA ASP A 307 6.83 2.88 -23.72
C ASP A 307 8.20 3.24 -23.13
N VAL A 308 9.24 2.48 -23.47
CA VAL A 308 10.62 2.76 -23.03
C VAL A 308 11.11 4.10 -23.59
N ILE A 309 10.87 4.37 -24.88
CA ILE A 309 11.24 5.66 -25.50
C ILE A 309 10.53 6.82 -24.81
N SER A 310 9.23 6.67 -24.53
CA SER A 310 8.44 7.68 -23.82
C SER A 310 8.97 7.92 -22.41
N ALA A 311 9.29 6.85 -21.67
CA ALA A 311 9.89 6.94 -20.34
C ALA A 311 11.26 7.65 -20.36
N ALA A 312 12.11 7.35 -21.36
CA ALA A 312 13.39 8.02 -21.55
C ALA A 312 13.22 9.52 -21.79
N ALA A 313 12.26 9.92 -22.63
CA ALA A 313 11.95 11.33 -22.86
C ALA A 313 11.45 12.05 -21.61
N GLN A 314 10.59 11.39 -20.83
CA GLN A 314 10.08 11.92 -19.56
C GLN A 314 11.19 12.06 -18.51
N ALA A 315 12.05 11.05 -18.37
CA ALA A 315 13.18 11.10 -17.44
C ALA A 315 14.16 12.22 -17.82
N LEU A 316 14.54 12.32 -19.10
CA LEU A 316 15.43 13.40 -19.57
C LEU A 316 14.85 14.78 -19.29
N LYS A 317 13.54 14.97 -19.45
CA LYS A 317 12.88 16.23 -19.11
C LYS A 317 13.09 16.58 -17.62
N HIS A 318 12.93 15.63 -16.70
CA HIS A 318 13.16 15.87 -15.27
C HIS A 318 14.64 16.18 -14.99
N PHE A 319 15.58 15.46 -15.59
CA PHE A 319 17.01 15.78 -15.48
C PHE A 319 17.32 17.22 -15.92
N CYS A 320 16.78 17.65 -17.08
CA CYS A 320 16.95 19.03 -17.54
C CYS A 320 16.33 20.07 -16.60
N GLN A 321 15.30 19.69 -15.82
CA GLN A 321 14.66 20.60 -14.88
C GLN A 321 15.44 20.71 -13.56
N ASP A 322 15.87 19.58 -13.01
CA ASP A 322 16.39 19.49 -11.65
C ASP A 322 17.94 19.62 -11.59
N CYS A 323 18.66 19.11 -12.61
CA CYS A 323 20.11 19.12 -12.67
C CYS A 323 20.71 20.31 -13.44
N LYS A 324 20.03 21.46 -13.53
CA LYS A 324 20.47 22.63 -14.32
C LYS A 324 21.79 23.26 -13.86
N LYS A 325 22.19 23.04 -12.63
CA LYS A 325 23.34 23.69 -11.99
C LYS A 325 24.52 22.73 -11.74
N VAL A 326 24.38 21.51 -12.20
CA VAL A 326 25.37 20.44 -12.03
C VAL A 326 26.24 20.32 -13.29
#